data_8a091323c3645c5bd53c94dde921a031
#
_entry.id   8a091323c3645c5bd53c94dde921a031
#
_cell.length_a   1.000
_cell.length_b   1.000
_cell.length_c   1.000
_cell.angle_alpha   90.00
_cell.angle_beta   90.00
_cell.angle_gamma   90.00
#
_symmetry.space_group_name_H-M   'P 1'
#
loop_
_entity.id
_entity.type
_entity.pdbx_description
1 polymer ?
#
loop_
_entity_poly.entity_id
_entity_poly.type
_entity_poly.pdbx_seq_one_letter_code
_entity_poly.pdbx_strand_id
1 'polypeptide(L)'
;MAKLTGFMDYTRKTSTDVPPLERIENFNEFHIWLSREEQQTQAARCMDCGVPFCQAGMMIGGMASGCPLNNLIPEWNDLVYQGKWELALRRLRTTNRFPEFTSRVCPALCEAACTCGDVTGSSVTVRENEHAIVETGYAKGWLHAAPPPARTGKSVAIIGSGPSGLSVAEYLNIRGHAVTVFERADRVGGLLMYGIPNMKLDKSVIERRIKIMQAEGVEFRTNMDVGGAVDAAEILNSYDAIVLCCGAKKARDLNVPGRDAKGVYLAVDYLTSVTRSLLDSKFADGRAINAAGRNVLIIGGGDTGNDCQGTALRQGCTDLVALEMMPQPPKERAANNPWPEWPKVLKVDYGQTECLAKFGKDPRVYQTTVKEFLKDDAGNLTGAVISYLKPQRDPDTGRTSMVPTGEEFTYDCQLAFIAAGFVGCEDYVAEAFGVERNARGNVADHGFRTNVDKVFVCGDMRRGQSLVVWGLREGRDCAAEVDRYLMGYTNL
;
A
#
# COMPACT_ATOMS: atom_id res chain seq x y z
N MET A 1 -13.47 -10.68 28.04
CA MET A 1 -14.31 -9.71 27.33
C MET A 1 -13.82 -8.32 27.65
N ALA A 2 -13.67 -7.46 26.64
CA ALA A 2 -13.46 -6.04 26.84
C ALA A 2 -14.54 -5.49 27.79
N LYS A 3 -14.39 -4.28 28.31
CA LYS A 3 -15.39 -3.70 29.21
C LYS A 3 -16.73 -3.59 28.46
N LEU A 4 -17.79 -4.27 28.96
CA LEU A 4 -19.09 -4.35 28.27
C LEU A 4 -19.70 -2.98 27.90
N THR A 5 -19.41 -1.95 28.68
CA THR A 5 -19.86 -0.56 28.49
C THR A 5 -18.77 0.37 27.96
N GLY A 6 -17.58 -0.16 27.64
CA GLY A 6 -16.42 0.65 27.30
C GLY A 6 -16.63 1.62 26.13
N PHE A 7 -17.43 1.24 25.13
CA PHE A 7 -17.81 2.10 24.02
C PHE A 7 -18.70 3.27 24.43
N MET A 8 -19.39 3.18 25.56
CA MET A 8 -20.21 4.25 26.15
C MET A 8 -19.39 5.09 27.15
N ASP A 9 -18.47 4.47 27.88
CA ASP A 9 -17.74 5.11 28.98
C ASP A 9 -16.52 5.91 28.49
N TYR A 10 -15.94 5.51 27.36
CA TYR A 10 -14.71 6.12 26.84
C TYR A 10 -14.93 6.74 25.47
N THR A 11 -14.50 7.97 25.31
CA THR A 11 -14.45 8.64 24.01
C THR A 11 -13.32 8.07 23.14
N ARG A 12 -13.51 8.10 21.81
CA ARG A 12 -12.45 7.73 20.88
C ARG A 12 -11.30 8.74 20.97
N LYS A 13 -10.09 8.22 21.19
CA LYS A 13 -8.85 8.98 21.13
C LYS A 13 -7.91 8.31 20.13
N THR A 14 -7.30 9.09 19.25
CA THR A 14 -6.30 8.65 18.28
C THR A 14 -4.95 9.26 18.59
N SER A 15 -3.90 8.71 17.98
CA SER A 15 -2.60 9.38 17.89
C SER A 15 -2.77 10.82 17.40
N THR A 16 -1.86 11.67 17.78
CA THR A 16 -1.71 13.02 17.24
C THR A 16 -0.53 13.04 16.28
N ASP A 17 -0.45 14.07 15.47
CA ASP A 17 0.67 14.25 14.56
C ASP A 17 1.55 15.43 15.00
N VAL A 18 2.84 15.38 14.68
CA VAL A 18 3.71 16.55 14.73
C VAL A 18 3.08 17.65 13.86
N PRO A 19 3.10 18.93 14.30
CA PRO A 19 2.49 20.04 13.56
C PRO A 19 2.95 20.08 12.08
N PRO A 20 2.05 20.40 11.13
CA PRO A 20 2.35 20.29 9.69
C PRO A 20 3.62 21.06 9.25
N LEU A 21 3.83 22.28 9.74
CA LEU A 21 5.00 23.08 9.37
C LEU A 21 6.31 22.58 9.99
N GLU A 22 6.23 21.86 11.10
CA GLU A 22 7.39 21.25 11.75
C GLU A 22 7.76 19.91 11.08
N ARG A 23 6.75 19.06 10.79
CA ARG A 23 7.00 17.73 10.22
C ARG A 23 7.48 17.74 8.76
N ILE A 24 7.25 18.83 8.01
CA ILE A 24 7.78 18.98 6.65
C ILE A 24 9.28 19.28 6.60
N GLU A 25 9.93 19.55 7.72
CA GLU A 25 11.37 19.81 7.79
C GLU A 25 12.23 18.55 7.68
N ASN A 26 11.61 17.36 7.74
CA ASN A 26 12.32 16.08 7.66
C ASN A 26 11.46 14.97 7.06
N PHE A 27 12.06 13.78 6.87
CA PHE A 27 11.42 12.59 6.32
C PHE A 27 11.14 11.51 7.38
N ASN A 28 11.07 11.84 8.67
CA ASN A 28 10.77 10.89 9.74
C ASN A 28 9.26 10.62 9.82
N GLU A 29 8.87 9.47 10.40
CA GLU A 29 7.47 9.24 10.79
C GLU A 29 7.02 10.33 11.76
N PHE A 30 5.80 10.82 11.61
CA PHE A 30 5.32 12.01 12.32
C PHE A 30 4.15 11.74 13.28
N HIS A 31 3.71 10.48 13.42
CA HIS A 31 2.67 10.11 14.37
C HIS A 31 3.20 10.07 15.81
N ILE A 32 2.49 10.73 16.73
CA ILE A 32 2.73 10.67 18.17
C ILE A 32 1.72 9.69 18.74
N TRP A 33 2.18 8.46 18.95
CA TRP A 33 1.34 7.36 19.35
C TRP A 33 0.82 7.49 20.78
N LEU A 34 -0.33 6.89 21.06
CA LEU A 34 -0.91 6.82 22.40
C LEU A 34 -0.01 6.04 23.37
N SER A 35 -0.06 6.39 24.67
CA SER A 35 0.55 5.60 25.73
C SER A 35 -0.11 4.21 25.84
N ARG A 36 0.54 3.29 26.54
CA ARG A 36 -0.02 1.95 26.75
C ARG A 36 -1.36 1.98 27.49
N GLU A 37 -1.49 2.83 28.49
CA GLU A 37 -2.69 3.00 29.29
C GLU A 37 -3.83 3.58 28.46
N GLU A 38 -3.51 4.58 27.64
CA GLU A 38 -4.47 5.14 26.69
C GLU A 38 -4.90 4.10 25.67
N GLN A 39 -3.95 3.30 25.17
CA GLN A 39 -4.25 2.25 24.19
C GLN A 39 -5.13 1.14 24.78
N GLN A 40 -4.90 0.74 26.06
CA GLN A 40 -5.77 -0.17 26.77
C GLN A 40 -7.19 0.39 26.89
N THR A 41 -7.31 1.68 27.22
CA THR A 41 -8.61 2.38 27.27
C THR A 41 -9.32 2.36 25.92
N GLN A 42 -8.57 2.59 24.83
CA GLN A 42 -9.17 2.54 23.48
C GLN A 42 -9.58 1.12 23.08
N ALA A 43 -8.82 0.11 23.42
CA ALA A 43 -9.18 -1.29 23.21
C ALA A 43 -10.46 -1.70 23.95
N ALA A 44 -10.68 -1.14 25.17
CA ALA A 44 -11.89 -1.36 25.96
C ALA A 44 -13.19 -0.90 25.25
N ARG A 45 -13.08 -0.04 24.23
CA ARG A 45 -14.24 0.41 23.44
C ARG A 45 -14.79 -0.67 22.50
N CYS A 46 -14.08 -1.79 22.34
CA CYS A 46 -14.57 -2.89 21.51
C CYS A 46 -15.81 -3.54 22.14
N MET A 47 -16.90 -3.59 21.37
CA MET A 47 -18.18 -4.16 21.82
C MET A 47 -18.18 -5.69 21.84
N ASP A 48 -17.14 -6.34 21.34
CA ASP A 48 -17.06 -7.79 21.16
C ASP A 48 -18.29 -8.37 20.45
N CYS A 49 -18.60 -7.84 19.28
CA CYS A 49 -19.80 -8.13 18.52
C CYS A 49 -19.89 -9.62 18.17
N GLY A 50 -21.07 -10.24 18.31
CA GLY A 50 -21.34 -11.62 17.88
C GLY A 50 -21.18 -11.80 16.35
N VAL A 51 -21.40 -10.72 15.57
CA VAL A 51 -21.11 -10.65 14.12
C VAL A 51 -20.20 -9.44 13.86
N PRO A 52 -18.89 -9.63 13.97
CA PRO A 52 -17.92 -8.52 13.87
C PRO A 52 -17.63 -8.17 12.42
N PHE A 53 -18.28 -7.17 11.85
CA PHE A 53 -18.03 -6.70 10.49
C PHE A 53 -16.59 -6.24 10.27
N CYS A 54 -15.91 -5.74 11.30
CA CYS A 54 -14.51 -5.31 11.22
C CYS A 54 -13.57 -6.40 10.70
N GLN A 55 -13.87 -7.68 10.92
CA GLN A 55 -13.03 -8.81 10.47
C GLN A 55 -13.60 -9.57 9.26
N ALA A 56 -14.74 -9.13 8.69
CA ALA A 56 -15.44 -9.90 7.66
C ALA A 56 -14.70 -9.95 6.31
N GLY A 57 -14.07 -8.87 5.88
CA GLY A 57 -13.32 -8.80 4.62
C GLY A 57 -14.17 -9.06 3.37
N MET A 58 -15.47 -8.77 3.43
CA MET A 58 -16.41 -9.00 2.33
C MET A 58 -16.28 -7.93 1.25
N MET A 59 -16.50 -8.30 -0.01
CA MET A 59 -16.62 -7.33 -1.11
C MET A 59 -18.06 -6.82 -1.20
N ILE A 60 -18.27 -5.53 -0.94
CA ILE A 60 -19.58 -4.86 -1.01
C ILE A 60 -19.41 -3.59 -1.87
N GLY A 61 -20.27 -3.40 -2.87
CA GLY A 61 -20.19 -2.22 -3.74
C GLY A 61 -18.85 -2.05 -4.48
N GLY A 62 -18.14 -3.16 -4.74
CA GLY A 62 -16.84 -3.17 -5.42
C GLY A 62 -15.64 -2.84 -4.53
N MET A 63 -15.85 -2.64 -3.22
CA MET A 63 -14.80 -2.37 -2.23
C MET A 63 -14.85 -3.36 -1.07
N ALA A 64 -13.73 -3.56 -0.39
CA ALA A 64 -13.70 -4.42 0.79
C ALA A 64 -14.36 -3.71 1.99
N SER A 65 -15.23 -4.44 2.69
CA SER A 65 -15.79 -4.08 3.99
C SER A 65 -15.17 -4.97 5.06
N GLY A 66 -14.58 -4.37 6.09
CA GLY A 66 -13.82 -5.10 7.10
C GLY A 66 -12.42 -5.55 6.63
N CYS A 67 -11.72 -6.25 7.49
CA CYS A 67 -10.33 -6.66 7.25
C CYS A 67 -10.23 -7.86 6.29
N PRO A 68 -9.58 -7.71 5.11
CA PRO A 68 -9.36 -8.83 4.20
C PRO A 68 -8.52 -9.99 4.77
N LEU A 69 -7.66 -9.71 5.75
CA LEU A 69 -6.89 -10.75 6.47
C LEU A 69 -7.75 -11.55 7.46
N ASN A 70 -8.99 -11.14 7.68
CA ASN A 70 -9.89 -11.69 8.69
C ASN A 70 -9.28 -11.64 10.10
N ASN A 71 -8.63 -10.51 10.44
CA ASN A 71 -7.99 -10.29 11.72
C ASN A 71 -8.99 -10.48 12.88
N LEU A 72 -8.59 -11.20 13.91
CA LEU A 72 -9.42 -11.54 15.07
C LEU A 72 -9.48 -10.35 16.05
N ILE A 73 -10.02 -9.24 15.54
CA ILE A 73 -9.97 -7.92 16.16
C ILE A 73 -10.60 -7.86 17.55
N PRO A 74 -11.82 -8.40 17.81
CA PRO A 74 -12.39 -8.38 19.15
C PRO A 74 -11.50 -9.07 20.18
N GLU A 75 -10.95 -10.22 19.83
CA GLU A 75 -10.15 -11.04 20.74
C GLU A 75 -8.85 -10.35 21.15
N TRP A 76 -8.07 -9.80 20.20
CA TRP A 76 -6.85 -9.13 20.59
C TRP A 76 -7.11 -7.73 21.22
N ASN A 77 -8.23 -7.07 20.93
CA ASN A 77 -8.65 -5.88 21.67
C ASN A 77 -8.94 -6.20 23.15
N ASP A 78 -9.61 -7.31 23.43
CA ASP A 78 -9.83 -7.76 24.80
C ASP A 78 -8.50 -8.03 25.53
N LEU A 79 -7.57 -8.69 24.88
CA LEU A 79 -6.25 -8.95 25.44
C LEU A 79 -5.45 -7.66 25.72
N VAL A 80 -5.52 -6.67 24.81
CA VAL A 80 -4.91 -5.35 25.02
C VAL A 80 -5.53 -4.65 26.24
N TYR A 81 -6.86 -4.63 26.32
CA TYR A 81 -7.55 -4.05 27.48
C TYR A 81 -7.12 -4.69 28.81
N GLN A 82 -6.93 -6.01 28.82
CA GLN A 82 -6.46 -6.74 30.00
C GLN A 82 -4.95 -6.58 30.26
N GLY A 83 -4.20 -5.83 29.44
CA GLY A 83 -2.75 -5.70 29.54
C GLY A 83 -1.95 -6.93 29.12
N LYS A 84 -2.60 -7.91 28.46
CA LYS A 84 -1.99 -9.17 28.01
C LYS A 84 -1.36 -9.04 26.64
N TRP A 85 -0.40 -8.14 26.51
CA TRP A 85 0.20 -7.71 25.24
C TRP A 85 0.85 -8.84 24.41
N GLU A 86 1.54 -9.78 25.08
CA GLU A 86 2.15 -10.92 24.39
C GLU A 86 1.09 -11.85 23.79
N LEU A 87 0.01 -12.11 24.52
CA LEU A 87 -1.10 -12.91 23.99
C LEU A 87 -1.83 -12.19 22.87
N ALA A 88 -1.99 -10.86 22.96
CA ALA A 88 -2.53 -10.04 21.88
C ALA A 88 -1.67 -10.15 20.60
N LEU A 89 -0.34 -10.09 20.73
CA LEU A 89 0.58 -10.27 19.62
C LEU A 89 0.46 -11.67 18.99
N ARG A 90 0.42 -12.71 19.82
CA ARG A 90 0.25 -14.09 19.33
C ARG A 90 -1.07 -14.24 18.58
N ARG A 91 -2.15 -13.64 19.10
CA ARG A 91 -3.46 -13.67 18.46
C ARG A 91 -3.52 -12.90 17.16
N LEU A 92 -2.94 -11.70 17.11
CA LEU A 92 -2.82 -10.89 15.90
C LEU A 92 -2.03 -11.63 14.82
N ARG A 93 -0.89 -12.24 15.18
CA ARG A 93 -0.04 -12.97 14.23
C ARG A 93 -0.64 -14.28 13.70
N THR A 94 -1.75 -14.74 14.23
CA THR A 94 -2.49 -15.89 13.68
C THR A 94 -3.01 -15.59 12.25
N THR A 95 -3.46 -14.37 12.02
CA THR A 95 -4.06 -13.95 10.74
C THR A 95 -3.20 -12.94 9.99
N ASN A 96 -2.37 -12.15 10.68
CA ASN A 96 -1.50 -11.14 10.10
C ASN A 96 -0.06 -11.31 10.58
N ARG A 97 0.83 -11.73 9.68
CA ARG A 97 2.25 -11.91 9.99
C ARG A 97 3.07 -10.62 9.90
N PHE A 98 2.51 -9.56 9.31
CA PHE A 98 3.18 -8.29 9.05
C PHE A 98 2.41 -7.07 9.60
N PRO A 99 2.01 -7.09 10.89
CA PRO A 99 1.22 -6.00 11.47
C PRO A 99 1.98 -4.68 11.54
N GLU A 100 3.31 -4.68 11.54
CA GLU A 100 4.14 -3.48 11.44
C GLU A 100 3.95 -2.71 10.13
N PHE A 101 3.58 -3.38 9.04
CA PHE A 101 3.27 -2.73 7.76
C PHE A 101 1.81 -2.28 7.72
N THR A 102 0.87 -3.16 8.05
CA THR A 102 -0.55 -2.86 7.98
C THR A 102 -0.97 -1.75 8.93
N SER A 103 -0.42 -1.70 10.13
CA SER A 103 -0.70 -0.64 11.10
C SER A 103 -0.24 0.76 10.65
N ARG A 104 0.71 0.84 9.70
CA ARG A 104 1.20 2.12 9.16
C ARG A 104 0.54 2.51 7.84
N VAL A 105 0.32 1.55 6.94
CA VAL A 105 -0.06 1.89 5.56
C VAL A 105 -1.44 1.38 5.13
N CYS A 106 -2.15 0.60 5.95
CA CYS A 106 -3.52 0.20 5.66
C CYS A 106 -4.49 1.35 5.95
N PRO A 107 -5.48 1.61 5.07
CA PRO A 107 -6.49 2.64 5.29
C PRO A 107 -7.50 2.30 6.40
N ALA A 108 -7.33 1.17 7.10
CA ALA A 108 -8.18 0.70 8.19
C ALA A 108 -9.62 0.38 7.78
N LEU A 109 -9.79 -0.50 6.80
CA LEU A 109 -11.09 -1.02 6.37
C LEU A 109 -11.93 -1.57 7.54
N CYS A 110 -11.25 -2.12 8.55
CA CYS A 110 -11.85 -2.63 9.78
C CYS A 110 -12.53 -1.54 10.61
N GLU A 111 -11.94 -0.33 10.67
CA GLU A 111 -12.55 0.81 11.38
C GLU A 111 -13.78 1.35 10.63
N ALA A 112 -13.71 1.39 9.29
CA ALA A 112 -14.83 1.83 8.45
C ALA A 112 -16.06 0.91 8.54
N ALA A 113 -15.83 -0.38 8.82
CA ALA A 113 -16.88 -1.39 8.97
C ALA A 113 -17.19 -1.74 10.44
N CYS A 114 -16.62 -0.99 11.41
CA CYS A 114 -16.81 -1.26 12.83
C CYS A 114 -18.25 -0.97 13.26
N THR A 115 -18.95 -1.96 13.85
CA THR A 115 -20.31 -1.81 14.37
C THR A 115 -20.39 -0.73 15.46
N CYS A 116 -19.36 -0.59 16.29
CA CYS A 116 -19.29 0.50 17.26
C CYS A 116 -19.32 1.87 16.56
N GLY A 117 -18.67 1.99 15.38
CA GLY A 117 -18.73 3.20 14.56
C GLY A 117 -20.12 3.52 14.03
N ASP A 118 -20.86 2.49 13.60
CA ASP A 118 -22.22 2.65 13.14
C ASP A 118 -23.18 3.06 14.29
N VAL A 119 -23.09 2.42 15.44
CA VAL A 119 -23.98 2.65 16.58
C VAL A 119 -23.67 3.98 17.30
N THR A 120 -22.39 4.36 17.44
CA THR A 120 -21.99 5.52 18.27
C THR A 120 -21.44 6.68 17.47
N GLY A 121 -21.32 6.56 16.13
CA GLY A 121 -20.61 7.51 15.27
C GLY A 121 -19.09 7.48 15.42
N SER A 122 -18.53 6.53 16.21
CA SER A 122 -17.11 6.55 16.59
C SER A 122 -16.53 5.14 16.70
N SER A 123 -15.82 4.68 15.67
CA SER A 123 -15.22 3.34 15.62
C SER A 123 -14.13 3.11 16.69
N VAL A 124 -13.80 1.87 16.95
CA VAL A 124 -12.61 1.48 17.72
C VAL A 124 -11.35 1.81 16.92
N THR A 125 -10.29 2.27 17.57
CA THR A 125 -8.98 2.60 16.97
C THR A 125 -8.18 1.33 16.67
N VAL A 126 -8.67 0.52 15.74
CA VAL A 126 -8.15 -0.82 15.44
C VAL A 126 -6.70 -0.77 14.93
N ARG A 127 -6.41 0.15 14.01
CA ARG A 127 -5.08 0.32 13.42
C ARG A 127 -4.04 0.70 14.49
N GLU A 128 -4.39 1.58 15.41
CA GLU A 128 -3.49 1.99 16.48
C GLU A 128 -3.29 0.91 17.53
N ASN A 129 -4.34 0.12 17.82
CA ASN A 129 -4.20 -1.07 18.67
C ASN A 129 -3.25 -2.09 18.02
N GLU A 130 -3.37 -2.33 16.71
CA GLU A 130 -2.47 -3.20 15.95
C GLU A 130 -1.02 -2.70 16.03
N HIS A 131 -0.80 -1.38 15.84
CA HIS A 131 0.51 -0.76 15.97
C HIS A 131 1.10 -0.94 17.36
N ALA A 132 0.34 -0.63 18.41
CA ALA A 132 0.78 -0.76 19.79
C ALA A 132 1.15 -2.21 20.15
N ILE A 133 0.40 -3.19 19.66
CA ILE A 133 0.69 -4.62 19.87
C ILE A 133 2.03 -4.99 19.24
N VAL A 134 2.25 -4.66 17.97
CA VAL A 134 3.46 -5.07 17.26
C VAL A 134 4.71 -4.35 17.78
N GLU A 135 4.64 -3.04 18.04
CA GLU A 135 5.78 -2.28 18.54
C GLU A 135 6.14 -2.71 19.97
N THR A 136 5.14 -3.04 20.79
CA THR A 136 5.40 -3.67 22.09
C THR A 136 6.12 -4.99 21.94
N GLY A 137 5.74 -5.80 20.94
CA GLY A 137 6.38 -7.08 20.64
C GLY A 137 7.85 -6.95 20.27
N TYR A 138 8.19 -5.97 19.43
CA TYR A 138 9.59 -5.66 19.12
C TYR A 138 10.35 -5.12 20.33
N ALA A 139 9.78 -4.15 21.04
CA ALA A 139 10.43 -3.55 22.22
C ALA A 139 10.70 -4.56 23.36
N LYS A 140 9.88 -5.59 23.48
CA LYS A 140 10.02 -6.67 24.46
C LYS A 140 10.83 -7.87 23.96
N GLY A 141 11.27 -7.88 22.71
CA GLY A 141 11.98 -9.00 22.10
C GLY A 141 11.14 -10.25 21.87
N TRP A 142 9.81 -10.15 21.89
CA TRP A 142 8.91 -11.29 21.60
C TRP A 142 8.88 -11.63 20.10
N LEU A 143 9.19 -10.65 19.26
CA LEU A 143 9.40 -10.85 17.83
C LEU A 143 10.88 -11.12 17.57
N HIS A 144 11.22 -12.38 17.47
CA HIS A 144 12.56 -12.89 17.20
C HIS A 144 12.47 -14.02 16.16
N ALA A 145 13.62 -14.40 15.60
CA ALA A 145 13.69 -15.49 14.65
C ALA A 145 13.29 -16.82 15.28
N ALA A 146 12.41 -17.55 14.61
CA ALA A 146 11.94 -18.88 14.99
C ALA A 146 12.03 -19.80 13.77
N PRO A 147 13.24 -20.32 13.42
CA PRO A 147 13.41 -21.21 12.28
C PRO A 147 12.50 -22.44 12.37
N PRO A 148 12.02 -22.97 11.25
CA PRO A 148 11.18 -24.17 11.26
C PRO A 148 11.95 -25.36 11.84
N PRO A 149 11.31 -26.22 12.64
CA PRO A 149 11.98 -27.33 13.33
C PRO A 149 12.49 -28.40 12.38
N ALA A 150 11.94 -28.48 11.18
CA ALA A 150 12.34 -29.42 10.13
C ALA A 150 12.18 -28.80 8.74
N ARG A 151 13.03 -29.21 7.81
CA ARG A 151 12.93 -28.84 6.40
C ARG A 151 12.27 -29.96 5.61
N THR A 152 11.42 -29.57 4.64
CA THR A 152 10.67 -30.51 3.77
C THR A 152 11.52 -31.10 2.66
N GLY A 153 12.67 -30.52 2.37
CA GLY A 153 13.49 -30.86 1.19
C GLY A 153 12.96 -30.26 -0.12
N LYS A 154 11.90 -29.44 -0.07
CA LYS A 154 11.35 -28.72 -1.22
C LYS A 154 11.86 -27.30 -1.28
N SER A 155 12.08 -26.80 -2.51
CA SER A 155 12.61 -25.47 -2.79
C SER A 155 11.61 -24.62 -3.57
N VAL A 156 11.47 -23.34 -3.19
CA VAL A 156 10.55 -22.41 -3.84
C VAL A 156 11.27 -21.11 -4.18
N ALA A 157 11.15 -20.69 -5.45
CA ALA A 157 11.56 -19.35 -5.89
C ALA A 157 10.38 -18.39 -5.84
N ILE A 158 10.58 -17.22 -5.25
CA ILE A 158 9.60 -16.14 -5.21
C ILE A 158 10.16 -14.96 -5.99
N ILE A 159 9.45 -14.52 -7.02
CA ILE A 159 9.87 -13.44 -7.90
C ILE A 159 9.16 -12.15 -7.50
N GLY A 160 9.90 -11.26 -6.84
CA GLY A 160 9.41 -10.02 -6.24
C GLY A 160 9.25 -10.10 -4.73
N SER A 161 9.75 -9.09 -4.03
CA SER A 161 9.80 -8.98 -2.58
C SER A 161 8.78 -7.99 -2.00
N GLY A 162 7.74 -7.63 -2.75
CA GLY A 162 6.64 -6.81 -2.24
C GLY A 162 5.82 -7.55 -1.17
N PRO A 163 4.76 -6.93 -0.61
CA PRO A 163 3.95 -7.52 0.46
C PRO A 163 3.50 -8.95 0.18
N SER A 164 3.06 -9.25 -1.04
CA SER A 164 2.62 -10.61 -1.42
C SER A 164 3.78 -11.60 -1.41
N GLY A 165 4.94 -11.23 -1.96
CA GLY A 165 6.13 -12.10 -1.97
C GLY A 165 6.68 -12.36 -0.57
N LEU A 166 6.72 -11.33 0.29
CA LEU A 166 7.09 -11.49 1.70
C LEU A 166 6.13 -12.41 2.45
N SER A 167 4.83 -12.30 2.17
CA SER A 167 3.81 -13.16 2.78
C SER A 167 3.98 -14.61 2.34
N VAL A 168 4.15 -14.87 1.05
CA VAL A 168 4.46 -16.23 0.53
C VAL A 168 5.71 -16.78 1.21
N ALA A 169 6.77 -15.99 1.28
CA ALA A 169 8.05 -16.40 1.87
C ALA A 169 7.91 -16.80 3.34
N GLU A 170 7.23 -15.98 4.14
CA GLU A 170 6.99 -16.24 5.56
C GLU A 170 6.24 -17.57 5.77
N TYR A 171 5.10 -17.75 5.08
CA TYR A 171 4.27 -18.94 5.27
C TYR A 171 4.94 -20.21 4.77
N LEU A 172 5.60 -20.21 3.62
CA LEU A 172 6.31 -21.37 3.10
C LEU A 172 7.55 -21.73 3.92
N ASN A 173 8.28 -20.71 4.43
CA ASN A 173 9.41 -20.96 5.31
C ASN A 173 8.96 -21.58 6.65
N ILE A 174 7.89 -21.08 7.28
CA ILE A 174 7.31 -21.68 8.49
C ILE A 174 6.93 -23.14 8.24
N ARG A 175 6.44 -23.45 7.06
CA ARG A 175 6.10 -24.81 6.64
C ARG A 175 7.32 -25.73 6.47
N GLY A 176 8.52 -25.14 6.40
CA GLY A 176 9.79 -25.86 6.28
C GLY A 176 10.34 -25.95 4.87
N HIS A 177 9.74 -25.29 3.88
CA HIS A 177 10.33 -25.22 2.54
C HIS A 177 11.59 -24.34 2.52
N ALA A 178 12.53 -24.65 1.63
CA ALA A 178 13.65 -23.76 1.33
C ALA A 178 13.15 -22.64 0.41
N VAL A 179 13.25 -21.39 0.85
CA VAL A 179 12.66 -20.25 0.15
C VAL A 179 13.76 -19.28 -0.26
N THR A 180 13.79 -18.95 -1.57
CA THR A 180 14.64 -17.90 -2.12
C THR A 180 13.75 -16.83 -2.76
N VAL A 181 13.91 -15.58 -2.32
CA VAL A 181 13.20 -14.41 -2.85
C VAL A 181 14.16 -13.63 -3.76
N PHE A 182 13.78 -13.48 -5.03
CA PHE A 182 14.50 -12.68 -6.02
C PHE A 182 13.87 -11.29 -6.11
N GLU A 183 14.69 -10.26 -5.97
CA GLU A 183 14.28 -8.86 -6.05
C GLU A 183 15.14 -8.11 -7.05
N ARG A 184 14.52 -7.44 -8.02
CA ARG A 184 15.23 -6.66 -9.03
C ARG A 184 15.91 -5.41 -8.48
N ALA A 185 15.34 -4.82 -7.41
CA ALA A 185 15.92 -3.67 -6.75
C ALA A 185 17.08 -4.07 -5.82
N ASP A 186 17.83 -3.08 -5.39
CA ASP A 186 18.94 -3.20 -4.44
C ASP A 186 18.49 -3.50 -2.99
N ARG A 187 17.20 -3.25 -2.70
CA ARG A 187 16.58 -3.49 -1.38
C ARG A 187 15.25 -4.22 -1.50
N VAL A 188 14.99 -5.07 -0.53
CA VAL A 188 13.75 -5.85 -0.37
C VAL A 188 12.60 -4.96 0.09
N GLY A 189 11.37 -5.25 -0.35
CA GLY A 189 10.15 -4.59 0.14
C GLY A 189 9.22 -4.08 -0.96
N GLY A 190 9.66 -4.04 -2.21
CA GLY A 190 8.85 -3.54 -3.34
C GLY A 190 8.33 -2.12 -3.10
N LEU A 191 7.02 -1.90 -3.20
CA LEU A 191 6.42 -0.58 -2.96
C LEU A 191 6.51 -0.12 -1.49
N LEU A 192 6.61 -1.02 -0.52
CA LEU A 192 6.87 -0.63 0.88
C LEU A 192 8.22 0.10 1.00
N MET A 193 9.23 -0.36 0.25
CA MET A 193 10.57 0.24 0.25
C MET A 193 10.60 1.54 -0.57
N TYR A 194 10.14 1.51 -1.82
CA TYR A 194 10.40 2.59 -2.77
C TYR A 194 9.16 3.35 -3.26
N GLY A 195 7.94 2.82 -3.06
CA GLY A 195 6.71 3.49 -3.46
C GLY A 195 6.09 4.33 -2.33
N ILE A 196 6.30 3.93 -1.08
CA ILE A 196 5.80 4.64 0.11
C ILE A 196 6.94 5.49 0.67
N PRO A 197 6.76 6.80 0.91
CA PRO A 197 7.81 7.65 1.44
C PRO A 197 8.16 7.32 2.90
N ASN A 198 9.40 7.68 3.32
CA ASN A 198 9.91 7.32 4.64
C ASN A 198 9.10 7.91 5.79
N MET A 199 8.53 9.11 5.62
CA MET A 199 7.70 9.74 6.64
C MET A 199 6.36 9.01 6.91
N LYS A 200 5.94 8.11 6.03
CA LYS A 200 4.75 7.27 6.21
C LYS A 200 5.10 5.84 6.69
N LEU A 201 6.27 5.34 6.30
CA LEU A 201 6.81 4.05 6.69
C LEU A 201 8.34 4.13 6.74
N ASP A 202 8.89 4.22 7.94
CA ASP A 202 10.34 4.21 8.14
C ASP A 202 10.94 2.89 7.65
N LYS A 203 12.02 2.97 6.85
CA LYS A 203 12.58 1.79 6.18
C LYS A 203 13.25 0.81 7.15
N SER A 204 13.65 1.27 8.32
CA SER A 204 14.14 0.39 9.39
C SER A 204 13.10 -0.63 9.86
N VAL A 205 11.80 -0.30 9.72
CA VAL A 205 10.68 -1.23 10.01
C VAL A 205 10.70 -2.42 9.05
N ILE A 206 11.01 -2.19 7.78
CA ILE A 206 11.16 -3.25 6.79
C ILE A 206 12.43 -4.05 7.09
N GLU A 207 13.56 -3.37 7.29
CA GLU A 207 14.85 -4.01 7.53
C GLU A 207 14.83 -4.94 8.75
N ARG A 208 14.21 -4.53 9.87
CA ARG A 208 14.12 -5.39 11.06
C ARG A 208 13.32 -6.67 10.80
N ARG A 209 12.25 -6.60 9.97
CA ARG A 209 11.48 -7.79 9.56
C ARG A 209 12.30 -8.71 8.67
N ILE A 210 12.98 -8.15 7.67
CA ILE A 210 13.83 -8.94 6.75
C ILE A 210 14.95 -9.66 7.51
N LYS A 211 15.57 -9.01 8.49
CA LYS A 211 16.60 -9.65 9.35
C LYS A 211 16.03 -10.86 10.10
N ILE A 212 14.81 -10.79 10.60
CA ILE A 212 14.16 -11.94 11.25
C ILE A 212 13.94 -13.07 10.23
N MET A 213 13.36 -12.78 9.07
CA MET A 213 13.12 -13.77 8.02
C MET A 213 14.43 -14.43 7.51
N GLN A 214 15.51 -13.66 7.38
CA GLN A 214 16.83 -14.18 7.04
C GLN A 214 17.37 -15.13 8.12
N ALA A 215 17.24 -14.76 9.39
CA ALA A 215 17.64 -15.62 10.51
C ALA A 215 16.78 -16.89 10.63
N GLU A 216 15.56 -16.88 10.08
CA GLU A 216 14.69 -18.05 9.95
C GLU A 216 15.03 -18.92 8.73
N GLY A 217 15.94 -18.46 7.86
CA GLY A 217 16.46 -19.21 6.72
C GLY A 217 15.80 -18.86 5.37
N VAL A 218 15.11 -17.73 5.26
CA VAL A 218 14.70 -17.17 3.95
C VAL A 218 15.92 -16.51 3.30
N GLU A 219 16.23 -16.92 2.07
CA GLU A 219 17.28 -16.30 1.28
C GLU A 219 16.70 -15.14 0.45
N PHE A 220 17.34 -13.95 0.51
CA PHE A 220 17.00 -12.81 -0.34
C PHE A 220 18.14 -12.50 -1.28
N ARG A 221 17.85 -12.49 -2.58
CA ARG A 221 18.78 -12.14 -3.67
C ARG A 221 18.32 -10.84 -4.32
N THR A 222 18.98 -9.74 -4.01
CA THR A 222 18.71 -8.42 -4.61
C THR A 222 19.51 -8.20 -5.89
N ASN A 223 19.14 -7.18 -6.69
CA ASN A 223 19.70 -6.90 -8.02
C ASN A 223 19.56 -8.09 -8.99
N MET A 224 18.51 -8.87 -8.83
CA MET A 224 18.20 -10.07 -9.63
C MET A 224 16.90 -9.84 -10.39
N ASP A 225 17.01 -9.29 -11.59
CA ASP A 225 15.87 -9.02 -12.48
C ASP A 225 15.54 -10.26 -13.32
N VAL A 226 14.73 -11.14 -12.75
CA VAL A 226 14.32 -12.40 -13.39
C VAL A 226 13.37 -12.13 -14.54
N GLY A 227 13.69 -12.70 -15.69
CA GLY A 227 13.01 -12.43 -16.96
C GLY A 227 13.61 -11.23 -17.73
N GLY A 228 14.47 -10.45 -17.08
CA GLY A 228 15.32 -9.45 -17.67
C GLY A 228 16.78 -9.94 -17.75
N ALA A 229 17.61 -9.53 -16.79
CA ALA A 229 19.02 -9.92 -16.75
C ALA A 229 19.26 -11.35 -16.27
N VAL A 230 18.31 -11.96 -15.55
CA VAL A 230 18.36 -13.34 -15.05
C VAL A 230 17.40 -14.19 -15.87
N ASP A 231 17.88 -15.30 -16.44
CA ASP A 231 17.06 -16.19 -17.26
C ASP A 231 16.00 -16.91 -16.42
N ALA A 232 14.73 -16.75 -16.81
CA ALA A 232 13.60 -17.44 -16.18
C ALA A 232 13.69 -18.97 -16.31
N ALA A 233 14.30 -19.50 -17.38
CA ALA A 233 14.49 -20.93 -17.58
C ALA A 233 15.46 -21.54 -16.53
N GLU A 234 16.48 -20.82 -16.10
CA GLU A 234 17.34 -21.28 -15.02
C GLU A 234 16.57 -21.42 -13.70
N ILE A 235 15.70 -20.46 -13.40
CA ILE A 235 14.85 -20.51 -12.21
C ILE A 235 13.83 -21.66 -12.31
N LEU A 236 13.18 -21.82 -13.47
CA LEU A 236 12.26 -22.93 -13.72
C LEU A 236 12.93 -24.30 -13.50
N ASN A 237 14.17 -24.47 -13.90
CA ASN A 237 14.89 -25.74 -13.77
C ASN A 237 15.43 -26.00 -12.36
N SER A 238 15.63 -24.95 -11.55
CA SER A 238 16.34 -25.04 -10.27
C SER A 238 15.42 -25.20 -9.05
N TYR A 239 14.13 -24.92 -9.17
CA TYR A 239 13.19 -24.93 -8.05
C TYR A 239 12.00 -25.87 -8.28
N ASP A 240 11.47 -26.43 -7.18
CA ASP A 240 10.29 -27.31 -7.22
C ASP A 240 8.99 -26.51 -7.50
N ALA A 241 8.91 -25.25 -7.10
CA ALA A 241 7.82 -24.34 -7.41
C ALA A 241 8.31 -22.89 -7.54
N ILE A 242 7.59 -22.08 -8.33
CA ILE A 242 7.87 -20.67 -8.56
C ILE A 242 6.60 -19.86 -8.26
N VAL A 243 6.74 -18.72 -7.55
CA VAL A 243 5.63 -17.81 -7.30
C VAL A 243 5.95 -16.41 -7.85
N LEU A 244 5.14 -15.94 -8.79
CA LEU A 244 5.26 -14.62 -9.39
C LEU A 244 4.54 -13.58 -8.53
N CYS A 245 5.29 -12.64 -7.96
CA CYS A 245 4.83 -11.62 -7.01
C CYS A 245 5.30 -10.20 -7.41
N CYS A 246 5.49 -9.93 -8.71
CA CYS A 246 6.10 -8.70 -9.22
C CYS A 246 5.21 -7.46 -9.12
N GLY A 247 3.95 -7.62 -8.70
CA GLY A 247 2.98 -6.54 -8.58
C GLY A 247 2.40 -6.07 -9.91
N ALA A 248 1.62 -4.97 -9.87
CA ALA A 248 1.10 -4.27 -11.04
C ALA A 248 1.91 -2.99 -11.22
N LYS A 249 2.97 -3.03 -12.03
CA LYS A 249 3.92 -1.91 -12.19
C LYS A 249 3.83 -1.20 -13.54
N LYS A 250 2.99 -1.69 -14.46
CA LYS A 250 2.73 -0.99 -15.72
C LYS A 250 1.89 0.24 -15.42
N ALA A 251 2.55 1.39 -15.30
CA ALA A 251 1.88 2.64 -14.94
C ALA A 251 0.89 3.07 -16.04
N ARG A 252 -0.23 3.67 -15.62
CA ARG A 252 -1.10 4.41 -16.53
C ARG A 252 -0.44 5.73 -16.85
N ASP A 253 -0.05 5.91 -18.09
CA ASP A 253 0.54 7.14 -18.60
C ASP A 253 -0.49 8.02 -19.30
N LEU A 254 -0.14 9.28 -19.58
CA LEU A 254 -0.95 10.23 -20.31
C LEU A 254 -0.44 10.33 -21.76
N ASN A 255 -1.33 10.08 -22.71
CA ASN A 255 -1.03 10.29 -24.12
C ASN A 255 -1.50 11.70 -24.54
N VAL A 256 -0.70 12.71 -24.16
CA VAL A 256 -0.97 14.12 -24.44
C VAL A 256 0.26 14.81 -25.05
N PRO A 257 0.10 15.88 -25.82
CA PRO A 257 1.23 16.66 -26.32
C PRO A 257 2.15 17.10 -25.20
N GLY A 258 3.45 17.11 -25.46
CA GLY A 258 4.47 17.54 -24.48
C GLY A 258 4.76 16.54 -23.35
N ARG A 259 4.19 15.31 -23.38
CA ARG A 259 4.48 14.26 -22.35
C ARG A 259 5.97 13.96 -22.19
N ASP A 260 6.74 14.15 -23.22
CA ASP A 260 8.21 13.95 -23.26
C ASP A 260 9.01 15.11 -22.65
N ALA A 261 8.37 16.14 -22.08
CA ALA A 261 9.05 17.25 -21.45
C ALA A 261 9.93 16.80 -20.28
N LYS A 262 11.15 17.34 -20.20
CA LYS A 262 12.05 17.17 -19.05
C LYS A 262 11.41 17.82 -17.83
N GLY A 263 11.04 17.02 -16.83
CA GLY A 263 10.29 17.45 -15.66
C GLY A 263 8.97 16.71 -15.48
N VAL A 264 8.53 15.92 -16.48
CA VAL A 264 7.34 15.06 -16.39
C VAL A 264 7.75 13.63 -16.07
N TYR A 265 7.40 13.13 -14.90
CA TYR A 265 7.78 11.82 -14.39
C TYR A 265 6.57 11.01 -13.94
N LEU A 266 6.70 9.69 -13.89
CA LEU A 266 5.75 8.85 -13.16
C LEU A 266 5.95 9.03 -11.65
N ALA A 267 4.88 9.04 -10.89
CA ALA A 267 4.92 9.26 -9.44
C ALA A 267 5.83 8.27 -8.70
N VAL A 268 5.81 6.98 -9.11
CA VAL A 268 6.66 5.96 -8.48
C VAL A 268 8.13 6.18 -8.77
N ASP A 269 8.51 6.70 -9.94
CA ASP A 269 9.90 7.04 -10.26
C ASP A 269 10.40 8.18 -9.37
N TYR A 270 9.55 9.21 -9.17
CA TYR A 270 9.83 10.29 -8.25
C TYR A 270 10.06 9.77 -6.82
N LEU A 271 9.08 9.06 -6.26
CA LEU A 271 9.14 8.53 -4.89
C LEU A 271 10.33 7.57 -4.70
N THR A 272 10.62 6.74 -5.71
CA THR A 272 11.79 5.85 -5.72
C THR A 272 13.09 6.63 -5.68
N SER A 273 13.24 7.66 -6.52
CA SER A 273 14.46 8.47 -6.61
C SER A 273 14.75 9.17 -5.29
N VAL A 274 13.70 9.76 -4.67
CA VAL A 274 13.82 10.47 -3.39
C VAL A 274 14.16 9.52 -2.25
N THR A 275 13.44 8.38 -2.14
CA THR A 275 13.71 7.41 -1.08
C THR A 275 15.10 6.79 -1.21
N ARG A 276 15.53 6.47 -2.43
CA ARG A 276 16.86 5.90 -2.66
C ARG A 276 17.97 6.88 -2.25
N SER A 277 17.90 8.13 -2.70
CA SER A 277 18.87 9.17 -2.36
C SER A 277 18.89 9.47 -0.85
N LEU A 278 17.72 9.47 -0.19
CA LEU A 278 17.63 9.58 1.27
C LEU A 278 18.38 8.46 1.98
N LEU A 279 18.17 7.21 1.57
CA LEU A 279 18.78 6.04 2.22
C LEU A 279 20.27 5.89 1.91
N ASP A 280 20.68 6.19 0.68
CA ASP A 280 22.06 6.00 0.24
C ASP A 280 23.01 7.07 0.78
N SER A 281 22.54 8.31 0.86
CA SER A 281 23.43 9.45 1.05
C SER A 281 22.85 10.61 1.87
N LYS A 282 21.60 10.51 2.35
CA LYS A 282 20.84 11.62 2.94
C LYS A 282 20.81 12.82 1.97
N PHE A 283 20.56 12.52 0.68
CA PHE A 283 20.50 13.47 -0.44
C PHE A 283 21.85 14.07 -0.89
N ALA A 284 22.98 13.66 -0.34
CA ALA A 284 24.30 14.19 -0.72
C ALA A 284 24.74 13.77 -2.13
N ASP A 285 24.13 12.72 -2.71
CA ASP A 285 24.43 12.22 -4.07
C ASP A 285 23.82 13.05 -5.20
N GLY A 286 22.86 13.92 -4.90
CA GLY A 286 22.18 14.77 -5.86
C GLY A 286 21.33 14.01 -6.90
N ARG A 287 21.04 12.72 -6.69
CA ARG A 287 20.32 11.87 -7.66
C ARG A 287 18.81 11.95 -7.57
N ALA A 288 18.27 12.48 -6.45
CA ALA A 288 16.83 12.65 -6.29
C ALA A 288 16.27 13.63 -7.32
N ILE A 289 15.11 13.31 -7.88
CA ILE A 289 14.28 14.31 -8.56
C ILE A 289 13.91 15.33 -7.50
N ASN A 290 14.32 16.58 -7.70
CA ASN A 290 14.28 17.61 -6.66
C ASN A 290 13.22 18.67 -6.94
N ALA A 291 12.28 18.86 -6.01
CA ALA A 291 11.22 19.85 -6.11
C ALA A 291 11.56 21.21 -5.46
N ALA A 292 12.75 21.37 -4.87
CA ALA A 292 13.13 22.61 -4.20
C ALA A 292 13.07 23.83 -5.15
N GLY A 293 12.36 24.87 -4.72
CA GLY A 293 12.20 26.12 -5.49
C GLY A 293 11.39 25.98 -6.77
N ARG A 294 10.61 24.91 -6.93
CA ARG A 294 9.81 24.64 -8.13
C ARG A 294 8.32 24.56 -7.81
N ASN A 295 7.50 24.94 -8.78
CA ASN A 295 6.08 24.65 -8.76
C ASN A 295 5.84 23.21 -9.25
N VAL A 296 4.98 22.49 -8.56
CA VAL A 296 4.73 21.05 -8.79
C VAL A 296 3.29 20.81 -9.19
N LEU A 297 3.08 20.07 -10.27
CA LEU A 297 1.78 19.54 -10.70
C LEU A 297 1.70 18.05 -10.40
N ILE A 298 0.64 17.61 -9.72
CA ILE A 298 0.37 16.20 -9.47
C ILE A 298 -0.90 15.80 -10.18
N ILE A 299 -0.86 14.71 -10.96
CA ILE A 299 -1.99 14.22 -11.73
C ILE A 299 -2.49 12.92 -11.09
N GLY A 300 -3.58 13.04 -10.32
CA GLY A 300 -4.22 11.97 -9.56
C GLY A 300 -4.31 12.27 -8.06
N GLY A 301 -5.52 12.21 -7.51
CA GLY A 301 -5.84 12.57 -6.12
C GLY A 301 -5.79 11.43 -5.10
N GLY A 302 -5.31 10.22 -5.48
CA GLY A 302 -5.21 9.07 -4.59
C GLY A 302 -4.02 9.11 -3.63
N ASP A 303 -3.80 8.01 -2.88
CA ASP A 303 -2.73 7.90 -1.86
C ASP A 303 -1.35 8.19 -2.45
N THR A 304 -1.04 7.70 -3.66
CA THR A 304 0.25 7.98 -4.33
C THR A 304 0.42 9.47 -4.63
N GLY A 305 -0.65 10.15 -5.07
CA GLY A 305 -0.63 11.61 -5.28
C GLY A 305 -0.38 12.36 -3.98
N ASN A 306 -1.02 11.95 -2.88
CA ASN A 306 -0.78 12.52 -1.55
C ASN A 306 0.67 12.28 -1.07
N ASP A 307 1.23 11.11 -1.32
CA ASP A 307 2.62 10.79 -1.00
C ASP A 307 3.60 11.69 -1.80
N CYS A 308 3.30 11.99 -3.07
CA CYS A 308 4.05 12.97 -3.86
C CYS A 308 3.93 14.40 -3.30
N GLN A 309 2.74 14.82 -2.83
CA GLN A 309 2.52 16.12 -2.19
C GLN A 309 3.43 16.29 -0.97
N GLY A 310 3.34 15.37 -0.02
CA GLY A 310 4.16 15.41 1.19
C GLY A 310 5.66 15.34 0.93
N THR A 311 6.07 14.61 -0.10
CA THR A 311 7.48 14.52 -0.52
C THR A 311 7.96 15.84 -1.12
N ALA A 312 7.19 16.47 -2.02
CA ALA A 312 7.55 17.75 -2.65
C ALA A 312 7.61 18.90 -1.63
N LEU A 313 6.70 18.90 -0.65
CA LEU A 313 6.71 19.89 0.44
C LEU A 313 7.98 19.80 1.28
N ARG A 314 8.44 18.59 1.61
CA ARG A 314 9.69 18.35 2.36
C ARG A 314 10.94 18.73 1.57
N GLN A 315 10.87 18.66 0.26
CA GLN A 315 11.95 19.17 -0.60
C GLN A 315 11.93 20.69 -0.77
N GLY A 316 10.86 21.40 -0.33
CA GLY A 316 10.79 22.85 -0.41
C GLY A 316 10.22 23.38 -1.73
N CYS A 317 9.21 22.73 -2.30
CA CYS A 317 8.47 23.26 -3.45
C CYS A 317 7.84 24.64 -3.11
N THR A 318 7.68 25.48 -4.13
CA THR A 318 7.18 26.87 -4.00
C THR A 318 5.67 26.97 -4.13
N ASP A 319 5.06 26.10 -4.93
CA ASP A 319 3.61 25.93 -5.03
C ASP A 319 3.28 24.49 -5.47
N LEU A 320 2.05 24.06 -5.24
CA LEU A 320 1.60 22.72 -5.57
C LEU A 320 0.12 22.72 -5.96
N VAL A 321 -0.18 22.07 -7.09
CA VAL A 321 -1.53 21.78 -7.56
C VAL A 321 -1.67 20.29 -7.81
N ALA A 322 -2.79 19.69 -7.37
CA ALA A 322 -3.12 18.29 -7.58
C ALA A 322 -4.44 18.16 -8.35
N LEU A 323 -4.39 17.53 -9.51
CA LEU A 323 -5.55 17.34 -10.37
C LEU A 323 -6.28 16.05 -9.99
N GLU A 324 -7.59 16.17 -9.78
CA GLU A 324 -8.48 15.04 -9.58
C GLU A 324 -9.53 15.00 -10.69
N MET A 325 -9.57 13.89 -11.42
CA MET A 325 -10.48 13.75 -12.56
C MET A 325 -11.95 13.66 -12.14
N MET A 326 -12.21 13.07 -10.97
CA MET A 326 -13.57 12.86 -10.47
C MET A 326 -14.09 14.10 -9.71
N PRO A 327 -15.42 14.24 -9.57
CA PRO A 327 -15.99 15.26 -8.71
C PRO A 327 -15.54 15.13 -7.25
N GLN A 328 -15.52 16.25 -6.54
CA GLN A 328 -15.21 16.23 -5.10
C GLN A 328 -16.21 15.33 -4.35
N PRO A 329 -15.72 14.36 -3.57
CA PRO A 329 -16.60 13.52 -2.76
C PRO A 329 -17.36 14.34 -1.71
N PRO A 330 -18.55 13.89 -1.28
CA PRO A 330 -19.31 14.56 -0.22
C PRO A 330 -18.56 14.46 1.12
N LYS A 331 -18.88 15.35 2.05
CA LYS A 331 -18.29 15.34 3.41
C LYS A 331 -18.79 14.15 4.24
N GLU A 332 -20.00 13.70 4.01
CA GLU A 332 -20.69 12.61 4.71
C GLU A 332 -21.13 11.53 3.73
N ARG A 333 -21.45 10.33 4.24
CA ARG A 333 -21.94 9.24 3.41
C ARG A 333 -23.24 9.64 2.69
N ALA A 334 -23.27 9.44 1.39
CA ALA A 334 -24.51 9.56 0.62
C ALA A 334 -25.44 8.37 0.88
N ALA A 335 -26.75 8.54 0.64
CA ALA A 335 -27.75 7.49 0.84
C ALA A 335 -27.48 6.20 0.02
N ASN A 336 -26.79 6.31 -1.12
CA ASN A 336 -26.37 5.19 -1.96
C ASN A 336 -25.02 4.59 -1.57
N ASN A 337 -24.46 4.99 -0.43
CA ASN A 337 -23.22 4.43 0.13
C ASN A 337 -23.41 4.13 1.63
N PRO A 338 -24.34 3.21 1.99
CA PRO A 338 -24.65 2.91 3.39
C PRO A 338 -23.51 2.15 4.07
N TRP A 339 -23.45 2.20 5.40
CA TRP A 339 -22.65 1.27 6.18
C TRP A 339 -23.14 -0.18 5.93
N PRO A 340 -22.29 -1.20 5.87
CA PRO A 340 -20.86 -1.21 6.15
C PRO A 340 -19.96 -1.04 4.90
N GLU A 341 -20.45 -0.47 3.81
CA GLU A 341 -19.61 -0.18 2.64
C GLU A 341 -18.43 0.74 2.98
N TRP A 342 -17.37 0.68 2.18
CA TRP A 342 -16.30 1.66 2.29
C TRP A 342 -16.80 3.08 2.06
N PRO A 343 -16.51 4.05 2.97
CA PRO A 343 -17.04 5.40 2.86
C PRO A 343 -16.46 6.14 1.65
N LYS A 344 -17.33 6.56 0.73
CA LYS A 344 -16.99 7.40 -0.43
C LYS A 344 -17.15 8.88 -0.04
N VAL A 345 -16.33 9.32 0.90
CA VAL A 345 -16.38 10.68 1.46
C VAL A 345 -15.06 11.41 1.23
N LEU A 346 -15.12 12.75 1.31
CA LEU A 346 -13.93 13.59 1.24
C LEU A 346 -12.97 13.22 2.38
N LYS A 347 -11.79 12.76 2.02
CA LYS A 347 -10.69 12.52 2.94
C LYS A 347 -9.66 13.64 2.82
N VAL A 348 -9.13 14.07 3.94
CA VAL A 348 -7.98 14.95 4.03
C VAL A 348 -6.86 14.17 4.68
N ASP A 349 -5.78 13.95 3.96
CA ASP A 349 -4.62 13.23 4.43
C ASP A 349 -3.46 14.21 4.72
N TYR A 350 -2.31 13.70 5.13
CA TYR A 350 -1.19 14.52 5.60
C TYR A 350 -0.68 15.52 4.55
N GLY A 351 -0.59 15.15 3.26
CA GLY A 351 -0.10 16.03 2.21
C GLY A 351 -1.02 17.24 1.98
N GLN A 352 -2.36 17.04 1.99
CA GLN A 352 -3.30 18.14 1.90
C GLN A 352 -3.24 19.05 3.14
N THR A 353 -3.12 18.47 4.34
CA THR A 353 -2.99 19.22 5.58
C THR A 353 -1.72 20.08 5.58
N GLU A 354 -0.61 19.54 5.10
CA GLU A 354 0.68 20.23 4.96
C GLU A 354 0.62 21.33 3.91
N CYS A 355 -0.02 21.11 2.76
CA CYS A 355 -0.27 22.13 1.75
C CYS A 355 -1.11 23.29 2.32
N LEU A 356 -2.20 22.98 3.01
CA LEU A 356 -3.05 23.97 3.64
C LEU A 356 -2.27 24.81 4.65
N ALA A 357 -1.43 24.20 5.48
CA ALA A 357 -0.61 24.90 6.46
C ALA A 357 0.47 25.80 5.82
N LYS A 358 1.10 25.34 4.72
CA LYS A 358 2.20 26.06 4.06
C LYS A 358 1.72 27.12 3.07
N PHE A 359 0.69 26.81 2.28
CA PHE A 359 0.23 27.65 1.17
C PHE A 359 -1.15 28.30 1.41
N GLY A 360 -1.84 27.95 2.51
CA GLY A 360 -3.17 28.50 2.84
C GLY A 360 -4.30 27.94 1.96
N LYS A 361 -4.06 26.91 1.14
CA LYS A 361 -5.04 26.32 0.21
C LYS A 361 -4.95 24.79 0.16
N ASP A 362 -6.08 24.15 -0.07
CA ASP A 362 -6.12 22.74 -0.48
C ASP A 362 -5.56 22.65 -1.92
N PRO A 363 -4.59 21.78 -2.20
CA PRO A 363 -3.95 21.73 -3.52
C PRO A 363 -4.85 21.10 -4.60
N ARG A 364 -5.96 20.45 -4.23
CA ARG A 364 -6.77 19.65 -5.15
C ARG A 364 -7.70 20.51 -6.00
N VAL A 365 -7.66 20.28 -7.32
CA VAL A 365 -8.58 20.83 -8.30
C VAL A 365 -9.36 19.67 -8.91
N TYR A 366 -10.67 19.63 -8.63
CA TYR A 366 -11.53 18.53 -9.05
C TYR A 366 -12.08 18.71 -10.45
N GLN A 367 -12.46 17.59 -11.07
CA GLN A 367 -12.99 17.53 -12.43
C GLN A 367 -12.02 18.16 -13.44
N THR A 368 -10.74 17.80 -13.34
CA THR A 368 -9.68 18.34 -14.22
C THR A 368 -8.75 17.26 -14.71
N THR A 369 -8.14 17.50 -15.85
CA THR A 369 -7.07 16.69 -16.42
C THR A 369 -6.09 17.55 -17.21
N VAL A 370 -4.88 17.03 -17.43
CA VAL A 370 -3.92 17.67 -18.35
C VAL A 370 -4.36 17.46 -19.80
N LYS A 371 -4.41 18.54 -20.57
CA LYS A 371 -4.59 18.54 -22.02
C LYS A 371 -3.26 18.52 -22.75
N GLU A 372 -2.30 19.29 -22.28
CA GLU A 372 -0.99 19.48 -22.90
C GLU A 372 0.05 19.91 -21.86
N PHE A 373 1.29 19.47 -22.01
CA PHE A 373 2.45 19.99 -21.30
C PHE A 373 3.20 21.00 -22.16
N LEU A 374 3.54 22.14 -21.59
CA LEU A 374 4.26 23.23 -22.26
C LEU A 374 5.77 23.08 -22.03
N LYS A 375 6.56 23.30 -23.08
CA LYS A 375 8.03 23.15 -23.05
C LYS A 375 8.71 24.42 -23.55
N ASP A 376 9.90 24.71 -23.01
CA ASP A 376 10.83 25.66 -23.61
C ASP A 376 11.60 25.04 -24.80
N ASP A 377 12.42 25.84 -25.47
CA ASP A 377 13.24 25.41 -26.61
C ASP A 377 14.27 24.31 -26.24
N ALA A 378 14.64 24.22 -24.96
CA ALA A 378 15.53 23.17 -24.43
C ALA A 378 14.79 21.88 -24.05
N GLY A 379 13.46 21.88 -24.18
CA GLY A 379 12.57 20.76 -23.84
C GLY A 379 12.25 20.63 -22.35
N ASN A 380 12.51 21.65 -21.54
CA ASN A 380 12.15 21.62 -20.12
C ASN A 380 10.67 21.98 -19.95
N LEU A 381 10.02 21.36 -18.96
CA LEU A 381 8.66 21.67 -18.57
C LEU A 381 8.56 23.11 -18.05
N THR A 382 7.67 23.91 -18.61
CA THR A 382 7.37 25.29 -18.19
C THR A 382 5.97 25.44 -17.62
N GLY A 383 5.05 24.54 -17.96
CA GLY A 383 3.67 24.57 -17.47
C GLY A 383 2.83 23.46 -18.09
N ALA A 384 1.55 23.48 -17.78
CA ALA A 384 0.55 22.59 -18.34
C ALA A 384 -0.77 23.33 -18.62
N VAL A 385 -1.40 23.01 -19.74
CA VAL A 385 -2.78 23.37 -20.04
C VAL A 385 -3.69 22.35 -19.41
N ILE A 386 -4.59 22.78 -18.54
CA ILE A 386 -5.50 21.94 -17.78
C ILE A 386 -6.92 22.18 -18.25
N SER A 387 -7.62 21.11 -18.60
CA SER A 387 -8.99 21.13 -19.07
C SER A 387 -9.96 20.75 -17.96
N TYR A 388 -11.05 21.51 -17.79
CA TYR A 388 -12.16 21.13 -16.92
C TYR A 388 -12.99 20.03 -17.55
N LEU A 389 -13.48 19.11 -16.72
CA LEU A 389 -14.26 17.94 -17.12
C LEU A 389 -15.67 17.97 -16.57
N LYS A 390 -16.59 17.33 -17.25
CA LYS A 390 -17.94 17.05 -16.77
C LYS A 390 -18.30 15.57 -17.00
N PRO A 391 -19.14 14.99 -16.12
CA PRO A 391 -19.62 13.64 -16.35
C PRO A 391 -20.59 13.61 -17.54
N GLN A 392 -20.38 12.64 -18.43
CA GLN A 392 -21.27 12.35 -19.56
C GLN A 392 -21.65 10.86 -19.49
N ARG A 393 -22.95 10.60 -19.43
CA ARG A 393 -23.46 9.23 -19.47
C ARG A 393 -23.64 8.79 -20.91
N ASP A 394 -23.06 7.67 -21.26
CA ASP A 394 -23.25 7.00 -22.53
C ASP A 394 -24.68 6.39 -22.56
N PRO A 395 -25.53 6.75 -23.52
CA PRO A 395 -26.90 6.28 -23.57
C PRO A 395 -27.03 4.78 -23.83
N ASP A 396 -26.07 4.18 -24.57
CA ASP A 396 -26.14 2.78 -24.98
C ASP A 396 -25.59 1.82 -23.92
N THR A 397 -24.47 2.20 -23.29
CA THR A 397 -23.80 1.36 -22.29
C THR A 397 -24.15 1.72 -20.84
N GLY A 398 -24.76 2.89 -20.63
CA GLY A 398 -25.06 3.45 -19.30
C GLY A 398 -23.82 3.85 -18.49
N ARG A 399 -22.61 3.74 -19.06
CA ARG A 399 -21.37 4.11 -18.42
C ARG A 399 -21.19 5.62 -18.37
N THR A 400 -20.68 6.12 -17.27
CA THR A 400 -20.32 7.55 -17.14
C THR A 400 -18.83 7.70 -17.43
N SER A 401 -18.48 8.59 -18.35
CA SER A 401 -17.13 9.06 -18.65
C SER A 401 -16.98 10.55 -18.33
N MET A 402 -15.77 10.97 -18.07
CA MET A 402 -15.45 12.39 -17.86
C MET A 402 -15.00 12.97 -19.21
N VAL A 403 -15.67 14.03 -19.66
CA VAL A 403 -15.38 14.67 -20.97
C VAL A 403 -15.04 16.15 -20.78
N PRO A 404 -14.17 16.74 -21.61
CA PRO A 404 -13.85 18.16 -21.54
C PRO A 404 -15.07 19.06 -21.65
N THR A 405 -15.11 20.14 -20.86
CA THR A 405 -16.17 21.17 -20.95
C THR A 405 -15.89 22.20 -22.05
N GLY A 406 -14.62 22.33 -22.45
CA GLY A 406 -14.10 23.41 -23.31
C GLY A 406 -13.48 24.55 -22.50
N GLU A 407 -13.66 24.60 -21.18
CA GLU A 407 -12.98 25.54 -20.30
C GLU A 407 -11.59 25.00 -19.92
N GLU A 408 -10.59 25.89 -19.90
CA GLU A 408 -9.19 25.54 -19.67
C GLU A 408 -8.51 26.64 -18.84
N PHE A 409 -7.43 26.24 -18.16
CA PHE A 409 -6.50 27.19 -17.54
C PHE A 409 -5.07 26.66 -17.65
N THR A 410 -4.10 27.56 -17.52
CA THR A 410 -2.68 27.19 -17.54
C THR A 410 -2.13 27.27 -16.11
N TYR A 411 -1.32 26.28 -15.74
CA TYR A 411 -0.57 26.29 -14.50
C TYR A 411 0.92 26.21 -14.81
N ASP A 412 1.67 27.20 -14.39
CA ASP A 412 3.12 27.28 -14.57
C ASP A 412 3.80 26.32 -13.59
N CYS A 413 4.49 25.30 -14.07
CA CYS A 413 5.19 24.31 -13.27
C CYS A 413 6.44 23.79 -13.97
N GLN A 414 7.42 23.41 -13.17
CA GLN A 414 8.69 22.84 -13.65
C GLN A 414 8.81 21.35 -13.38
N LEU A 415 7.87 20.81 -12.58
CA LEU A 415 7.75 19.37 -12.33
C LEU A 415 6.29 18.94 -12.41
N ALA A 416 6.06 17.77 -13.03
CA ALA A 416 4.76 17.11 -13.04
C ALA A 416 4.92 15.63 -12.70
N PHE A 417 4.07 15.11 -11.79
CA PHE A 417 4.08 13.72 -11.37
C PHE A 417 2.77 13.03 -11.71
N ILE A 418 2.84 12.00 -12.57
CA ILE A 418 1.67 11.25 -13.00
C ILE A 418 1.40 10.12 -12.00
N ALA A 419 0.35 10.28 -11.19
CA ALA A 419 -0.13 9.36 -10.17
C ALA A 419 -1.48 8.73 -10.55
N ALA A 420 -1.64 8.34 -11.84
CA ALA A 420 -2.90 7.87 -12.40
C ALA A 420 -3.18 6.36 -12.20
N GLY A 421 -2.39 5.68 -11.36
CA GLY A 421 -2.51 4.25 -11.09
C GLY A 421 -1.83 3.36 -12.14
N PHE A 422 -2.21 2.07 -12.17
CA PHE A 422 -1.56 1.06 -12.99
C PHE A 422 -2.57 0.33 -13.89
N VAL A 423 -2.09 -0.26 -14.97
CA VAL A 423 -2.92 -0.98 -15.97
C VAL A 423 -2.59 -2.48 -16.05
N GLY A 424 -1.88 -3.03 -15.09
CA GLY A 424 -1.52 -4.44 -15.02
C GLY A 424 -0.06 -4.68 -14.65
N CYS A 425 0.40 -5.92 -14.80
CA CYS A 425 1.80 -6.27 -14.60
C CYS A 425 2.66 -5.86 -15.79
N GLU A 426 3.97 -5.77 -15.56
CA GLU A 426 4.95 -5.60 -16.65
C GLU A 426 4.97 -6.85 -17.52
N ASP A 427 5.07 -6.65 -18.83
CA ASP A 427 4.89 -7.71 -19.82
C ASP A 427 6.04 -8.74 -19.80
N TYR A 428 7.27 -8.28 -19.65
CA TYR A 428 8.49 -9.08 -19.82
C TYR A 428 8.60 -10.28 -18.87
N VAL A 429 8.17 -10.14 -17.60
CA VAL A 429 8.20 -11.26 -16.64
C VAL A 429 7.20 -12.33 -17.04
N ALA A 430 5.98 -11.92 -17.43
CA ALA A 430 4.96 -12.87 -17.87
C ALA A 430 5.39 -13.63 -19.13
N GLU A 431 6.01 -12.93 -20.08
CA GLU A 431 6.56 -13.48 -21.32
C GLU A 431 7.72 -14.45 -21.05
N ALA A 432 8.65 -14.08 -20.15
CA ALA A 432 9.81 -14.91 -19.81
C ALA A 432 9.41 -16.25 -19.18
N PHE A 433 8.32 -16.28 -18.39
CA PHE A 433 7.78 -17.50 -17.81
C PHE A 433 6.73 -18.19 -18.68
N GLY A 434 6.32 -17.62 -19.82
CA GLY A 434 5.30 -18.16 -20.71
C GLY A 434 3.89 -18.19 -20.08
N VAL A 435 3.61 -17.32 -19.11
CA VAL A 435 2.31 -17.27 -18.45
C VAL A 435 1.32 -16.39 -19.22
N GLU A 436 0.07 -16.86 -19.30
CA GLU A 436 -0.99 -16.11 -19.96
C GLU A 436 -1.45 -14.90 -19.15
N ARG A 437 -1.93 -13.88 -19.85
CA ARG A 437 -2.53 -12.68 -19.25
C ARG A 437 -4.01 -12.56 -19.61
N ASN A 438 -4.77 -12.04 -18.67
CA ASN A 438 -6.18 -11.73 -18.88
C ASN A 438 -6.38 -10.39 -19.59
N ALA A 439 -7.62 -10.04 -19.97
CA ALA A 439 -7.96 -8.81 -20.67
C ALA A 439 -7.64 -7.51 -19.87
N ARG A 440 -7.33 -7.61 -18.57
CA ARG A 440 -6.92 -6.50 -17.72
C ARG A 440 -5.40 -6.31 -17.65
N GLY A 441 -4.63 -7.14 -18.37
CA GLY A 441 -3.16 -7.09 -18.35
C GLY A 441 -2.52 -7.73 -17.12
N ASN A 442 -3.28 -8.47 -16.31
CA ASN A 442 -2.77 -9.24 -15.17
C ASN A 442 -2.54 -10.68 -15.58
N VAL A 443 -1.69 -11.43 -14.87
CA VAL A 443 -1.49 -12.86 -15.11
C VAL A 443 -2.79 -13.62 -14.85
N ALA A 444 -3.18 -14.45 -15.79
CA ALA A 444 -4.35 -15.33 -15.68
C ALA A 444 -4.04 -16.49 -14.75
N ASP A 445 -5.01 -16.90 -13.94
CA ASP A 445 -4.85 -17.97 -12.98
C ASP A 445 -6.13 -18.78 -12.77
N HIS A 446 -5.95 -19.96 -12.21
CA HIS A 446 -7.01 -20.77 -11.62
C HIS A 446 -6.58 -21.17 -10.20
N GLY A 447 -7.10 -20.47 -9.19
CA GLY A 447 -6.73 -20.73 -7.79
C GLY A 447 -5.24 -20.55 -7.50
N PHE A 448 -4.66 -19.45 -7.98
CA PHE A 448 -3.23 -19.08 -7.96
C PHE A 448 -2.32 -19.85 -8.93
N ARG A 449 -2.77 -20.93 -9.57
CA ARG A 449 -2.00 -21.68 -10.57
C ARG A 449 -2.10 -21.00 -11.92
N THR A 450 -0.97 -20.84 -12.62
CA THR A 450 -0.93 -20.35 -14.00
C THR A 450 -1.14 -21.50 -14.99
N ASN A 451 -1.11 -21.19 -16.30
CA ASN A 451 -1.08 -22.17 -17.38
C ASN A 451 0.24 -22.97 -17.45
N VAL A 452 1.29 -22.53 -16.74
CA VAL A 452 2.60 -23.20 -16.70
C VAL A 452 2.71 -24.02 -15.43
N ASP A 453 3.05 -25.32 -15.57
CA ASP A 453 3.20 -26.20 -14.41
C ASP A 453 4.22 -25.65 -13.40
N LYS A 454 3.96 -25.87 -12.10
CA LYS A 454 4.73 -25.38 -10.94
C LYS A 454 4.90 -23.84 -10.84
N VAL A 455 4.27 -23.04 -11.72
CA VAL A 455 4.30 -21.58 -11.66
C VAL A 455 2.98 -21.05 -11.12
N PHE A 456 3.08 -20.31 -10.03
CA PHE A 456 1.96 -19.68 -9.32
C PHE A 456 2.06 -18.17 -9.41
N VAL A 457 0.96 -17.46 -9.13
CA VAL A 457 0.90 -16.00 -9.13
C VAL A 457 0.02 -15.49 -8.01
N CYS A 458 0.42 -14.40 -7.35
CA CYS A 458 -0.41 -13.75 -6.34
C CYS A 458 -0.16 -12.24 -6.25
N GLY A 459 -0.98 -11.58 -5.44
CA GLY A 459 -0.94 -10.15 -5.23
C GLY A 459 -1.38 -9.35 -6.45
N ASP A 460 -0.85 -8.14 -6.57
CA ASP A 460 -1.29 -7.22 -7.64
C ASP A 460 -0.96 -7.73 -9.05
N MET A 461 0.00 -8.63 -9.22
CA MET A 461 0.30 -9.26 -10.50
C MET A 461 -0.86 -10.10 -11.02
N ARG A 462 -1.64 -10.67 -10.11
CA ARG A 462 -2.83 -11.50 -10.35
C ARG A 462 -4.11 -10.68 -10.39
N ARG A 463 -4.34 -9.84 -9.36
CA ARG A 463 -5.63 -9.14 -9.17
C ARG A 463 -5.68 -7.72 -9.70
N GLY A 464 -4.54 -7.13 -10.07
CA GLY A 464 -4.37 -5.70 -10.31
C GLY A 464 -4.06 -4.94 -9.03
N GLN A 465 -3.80 -3.64 -9.16
CA GLN A 465 -3.44 -2.79 -8.02
C GLN A 465 -4.46 -2.91 -6.87
N SER A 466 -3.95 -3.05 -5.64
CA SER A 466 -4.78 -3.29 -4.47
C SER A 466 -4.12 -2.77 -3.19
N LEU A 467 -4.78 -2.95 -2.06
CA LEU A 467 -4.25 -2.56 -0.76
C LEU A 467 -3.23 -3.59 -0.24
N VAL A 468 -2.33 -3.14 0.64
CA VAL A 468 -1.31 -4.00 1.30
C VAL A 468 -1.92 -5.25 1.91
N VAL A 469 -3.07 -5.13 2.58
CA VAL A 469 -3.79 -6.25 3.20
C VAL A 469 -4.24 -7.32 2.20
N TRP A 470 -4.56 -6.94 0.96
CA TRP A 470 -4.86 -7.88 -0.10
C TRP A 470 -3.61 -8.60 -0.60
N GLY A 471 -2.51 -7.87 -0.77
CA GLY A 471 -1.22 -8.49 -1.12
C GLY A 471 -0.80 -9.55 -0.09
N LEU A 472 -0.90 -9.22 1.21
CA LEU A 472 -0.58 -10.14 2.29
C LEU A 472 -1.53 -11.36 2.33
N ARG A 473 -2.85 -11.13 2.16
CA ARG A 473 -3.83 -12.22 2.10
C ARG A 473 -3.55 -13.17 0.95
N GLU A 474 -3.40 -12.63 -0.26
CA GLU A 474 -3.14 -13.47 -1.43
C GLU A 474 -1.81 -14.23 -1.32
N GLY A 475 -0.79 -13.62 -0.70
CA GLY A 475 0.46 -14.31 -0.42
C GLY A 475 0.26 -15.50 0.52
N ARG A 476 -0.53 -15.34 1.59
CA ARG A 476 -0.90 -16.45 2.49
C ARG A 476 -1.68 -17.55 1.77
N ASP A 477 -2.73 -17.16 1.05
CA ASP A 477 -3.62 -18.12 0.39
C ASP A 477 -2.88 -18.85 -0.75
N CYS A 478 -1.99 -18.18 -1.48
CA CYS A 478 -1.10 -18.75 -2.49
C CYS A 478 -0.08 -19.72 -1.86
N ALA A 479 0.50 -19.36 -0.71
CA ALA A 479 1.44 -20.25 0.00
C ALA A 479 0.78 -21.59 0.36
N ALA A 480 -0.48 -21.57 0.80
CA ALA A 480 -1.24 -22.79 1.08
C ALA A 480 -1.44 -23.65 -0.18
N GLU A 481 -1.67 -23.02 -1.35
CA GLU A 481 -1.81 -23.76 -2.61
C GLU A 481 -0.47 -24.34 -3.10
N VAL A 482 0.63 -23.59 -2.94
CA VAL A 482 1.99 -24.08 -3.25
C VAL A 482 2.37 -25.26 -2.33
N ASP A 483 2.11 -25.15 -1.01
CA ASP A 483 2.36 -26.25 -0.06
C ASP A 483 1.56 -27.49 -0.44
N ARG A 484 0.28 -27.33 -0.80
CA ARG A 484 -0.56 -28.45 -1.28
C ARG A 484 -0.01 -29.09 -2.56
N TYR A 485 0.50 -28.30 -3.49
CA TYR A 485 1.13 -28.78 -4.70
C TYR A 485 2.39 -29.61 -4.39
N LEU A 486 3.24 -29.11 -3.50
CA LEU A 486 4.53 -29.73 -3.17
C LEU A 486 4.40 -30.97 -2.28
N MET A 487 3.43 -31.00 -1.37
CA MET A 487 3.30 -32.01 -0.32
C MET A 487 2.08 -32.91 -0.48
N GLY A 488 1.14 -32.59 -1.39
CA GLY A 488 -0.14 -33.28 -1.53
C GLY A 488 -1.20 -32.84 -0.50
N TYR A 489 -0.84 -32.08 0.51
CA TYR A 489 -1.73 -31.51 1.53
C TYR A 489 -1.15 -30.22 2.07
N THR A 490 -1.92 -29.47 2.85
CA THR A 490 -1.44 -28.27 3.55
C THR A 490 -2.02 -28.16 4.95
N ASN A 491 -1.26 -27.53 5.85
CA ASN A 491 -1.66 -27.15 7.20
C ASN A 491 -1.60 -25.61 7.38
N LEU A 492 -1.46 -24.86 6.27
CA LEU A 492 -1.45 -23.38 6.26
C LEU A 492 -2.87 -22.81 6.23
#